data_9d540d94d30c390b1d715038969b5900
#
_entry.id   9d540d94d30c390b1d715038969b5900
#
_cell.length_a   1.000
_cell.length_b   1.000
_cell.length_c   1.000
_cell.angle_alpha   90.00
_cell.angle_beta   90.00
_cell.angle_gamma   90.00
#
_symmetry.space_group_name_H-M   'P 1'
#
loop_
_entity.id
_entity.type
_entity.pdbx_description
1 polymer ?
#
loop_
_entity_poly.entity_id
_entity_poly.type
_entity_poly.pdbx_seq_one_letter_code
_entity_poly.pdbx_strand_id
1 'polypeptide(L)'
;LPERPPLKLYTLLANLSAQNCSAPKRRLSSVRINSPMIASPYDSTRCYVLAKDSRVYNTDINRFSSNPGNFIGDGLREVIQNCGPWNVVLSPNSISTPAYQLTVFVSKFFINAVQKPFAAVVEMEVSVIASVSGKLIFHQTYFQTQNAATDNMAGAVNAFDICLENIFLTLTNDLNKQASRM
;
A
#
# COMPACT_ATOMS: atom_id res chain seq x y z
N LEU A 1 23.72 -9.41 -32.56
CA LEU A 1 23.53 -8.90 -31.22
C LEU A 1 22.48 -9.82 -30.54
N PRO A 2 22.71 -10.30 -29.30
CA PRO A 2 21.71 -11.09 -28.61
C PRO A 2 20.45 -10.24 -28.42
N GLU A 3 19.29 -10.77 -28.79
CA GLU A 3 18.00 -10.13 -28.57
C GLU A 3 17.81 -9.90 -27.06
N ARG A 4 17.46 -8.68 -26.69
CA ARG A 4 17.11 -8.38 -25.31
C ARG A 4 15.81 -9.10 -24.98
N PRO A 5 15.72 -9.80 -23.84
CA PRO A 5 14.49 -10.46 -23.42
C PRO A 5 13.37 -9.41 -23.30
N PRO A 6 12.12 -9.76 -23.66
CA PRO A 6 10.99 -8.83 -23.62
C PRO A 6 10.72 -8.35 -22.20
N LEU A 7 10.36 -7.08 -22.07
CA LEU A 7 9.97 -6.48 -20.82
C LEU A 7 8.67 -7.12 -20.31
N LYS A 8 8.68 -7.57 -19.04
CA LYS A 8 7.50 -8.10 -18.34
C LYS A 8 6.97 -7.05 -17.39
N LEU A 9 5.72 -6.65 -17.57
CA LEU A 9 5.03 -5.68 -16.73
C LEU A 9 4.06 -6.39 -15.79
N TYR A 10 4.07 -6.00 -14.53
CA TYR A 10 3.20 -6.53 -13.48
C TYR A 10 2.36 -5.41 -12.89
N THR A 11 1.10 -5.72 -12.59
CA THR A 11 0.16 -4.83 -11.94
C THR A 11 -0.18 -5.36 -10.55
N LEU A 12 -0.23 -4.49 -9.56
CA LEU A 12 -0.73 -4.83 -8.23
C LEU A 12 -2.25 -4.60 -8.21
N LEU A 13 -2.98 -5.60 -7.75
CA LEU A 13 -4.44 -5.63 -7.74
C LEU A 13 -4.99 -5.74 -6.32
N ALA A 14 -4.47 -5.01 -5.36
CA ALA A 14 -4.91 -5.06 -3.97
C ALA A 14 -6.44 -4.78 -3.86
N ASN A 15 -7.23 -5.72 -4.36
CA ASN A 15 -8.68 -5.69 -4.40
C ASN A 15 -9.24 -6.28 -3.11
N LEU A 16 -9.43 -5.44 -2.09
CA LEU A 16 -10.35 -5.82 -1.02
C LEU A 16 -11.76 -5.78 -1.61
N SER A 17 -12.32 -6.95 -1.86
CA SER A 17 -13.76 -7.02 -2.13
C SER A 17 -14.48 -6.40 -0.92
N ALA A 18 -15.41 -5.48 -1.18
CA ALA A 18 -16.22 -4.81 -0.16
C ALA A 18 -16.98 -5.80 0.78
N GLN A 19 -16.97 -7.08 0.45
CA GLN A 19 -17.57 -8.17 1.23
C GLN A 19 -16.86 -8.50 2.54
N ASN A 20 -15.61 -8.06 2.71
CA ASN A 20 -14.77 -8.44 3.86
C ASN A 20 -14.66 -7.35 4.94
N CYS A 21 -15.35 -6.23 4.82
CA CYS A 21 -15.30 -5.16 5.80
C CYS A 21 -16.60 -4.97 6.56
N SER A 22 -16.48 -4.72 7.87
CA SER A 22 -17.62 -4.35 8.70
C SER A 22 -17.99 -2.89 8.47
N ALA A 23 -19.27 -2.58 8.30
CA ALA A 23 -19.74 -1.20 8.18
C ALA A 23 -19.32 -0.38 9.42
N PRO A 24 -18.84 0.86 9.24
CA PRO A 24 -18.43 1.70 10.35
C PRO A 24 -19.63 2.08 11.22
N LYS A 25 -19.45 2.04 12.56
CA LYS A 25 -20.48 2.43 13.54
C LYS A 25 -20.73 3.93 13.56
N ARG A 26 -19.74 4.72 13.19
CA ARG A 26 -19.80 6.19 13.12
C ARG A 26 -19.13 6.67 11.84
N ARG A 27 -19.76 7.64 11.19
CA ARG A 27 -19.20 8.25 9.98
C ARG A 27 -18.71 9.67 10.27
N LEU A 28 -17.47 9.91 9.88
CA LEU A 28 -16.83 11.22 9.86
C LEU A 28 -17.15 11.93 8.54
N SER A 29 -16.88 13.25 8.46
CA SER A 29 -17.25 14.04 7.28
C SER A 29 -16.43 13.68 6.04
N SER A 30 -15.21 14.15 5.94
CA SER A 30 -14.40 13.95 4.73
C SER A 30 -12.93 13.70 5.06
N VAL A 31 -12.27 12.90 4.23
CA VAL A 31 -10.82 12.70 4.27
C VAL A 31 -10.22 12.87 2.89
N ARG A 32 -9.06 13.50 2.80
CA ARG A 32 -8.20 13.43 1.62
C ARG A 32 -7.12 12.39 1.86
N ILE A 33 -7.00 11.45 0.93
CA ILE A 33 -5.87 10.53 0.91
C ILE A 33 -4.79 11.15 0.04
N ASN A 34 -3.71 11.60 0.66
CA ASN A 34 -2.57 12.16 -0.04
C ASN A 34 -1.84 11.06 -0.82
N SER A 35 -1.12 11.44 -1.88
CA SER A 35 -0.29 10.50 -2.63
C SER A 35 0.72 9.84 -1.68
N PRO A 36 0.79 8.49 -1.64
CA PRO A 36 1.76 7.80 -0.81
C PRO A 36 3.19 8.19 -1.17
N MET A 37 4.01 8.41 -0.17
CA MET A 37 5.45 8.58 -0.30
C MET A 37 6.11 7.21 -0.10
N ILE A 38 7.11 6.92 -0.92
CA ILE A 38 7.88 5.68 -0.83
C ILE A 38 9.34 6.01 -0.57
N ALA A 39 9.94 5.28 0.37
CA ALA A 39 11.36 5.40 0.64
C ALA A 39 12.19 5.00 -0.59
N SER A 40 13.20 5.80 -0.93
CA SER A 40 14.26 5.33 -1.82
C SER A 40 14.96 4.12 -1.17
N PRO A 41 15.24 3.05 -1.89
CA PRO A 41 15.27 2.85 -3.34
C PRO A 41 13.97 2.25 -3.94
N TYR A 42 12.88 2.13 -3.18
CA TYR A 42 11.66 1.44 -3.64
C TYR A 42 10.75 2.32 -4.51
N ASP A 43 11.00 3.62 -4.54
CA ASP A 43 10.25 4.59 -5.37
C ASP A 43 10.63 4.46 -6.86
N SER A 44 10.27 3.32 -7.43
CA SER A 44 10.62 2.95 -8.80
C SER A 44 9.65 1.89 -9.33
N THR A 45 9.49 1.85 -10.66
CA THR A 45 8.80 0.72 -11.32
C THR A 45 9.62 -0.56 -11.34
N ARG A 46 10.92 -0.51 -11.01
CA ARG A 46 11.76 -1.70 -10.92
C ARG A 46 11.45 -2.48 -9.65
N CYS A 47 11.40 -3.80 -9.75
CA CYS A 47 11.27 -4.65 -8.59
C CYS A 47 12.59 -4.73 -7.83
N TYR A 48 12.56 -4.36 -6.56
CA TYR A 48 13.72 -4.44 -5.68
C TYR A 48 13.79 -5.83 -5.05
N VAL A 49 14.91 -6.53 -5.25
CA VAL A 49 15.11 -7.89 -4.75
C VAL A 49 16.34 -7.91 -3.83
N LEU A 50 16.12 -8.29 -2.57
CA LEU A 50 17.18 -8.54 -1.61
C LEU A 50 17.60 -10.02 -1.69
N ALA A 51 18.86 -10.28 -2.03
CA ALA A 51 19.43 -11.62 -2.10
C ALA A 51 20.45 -11.87 -0.99
N LYS A 52 21.04 -13.06 -0.97
CA LYS A 52 22.12 -13.42 -0.04
C LYS A 52 23.28 -12.42 -0.11
N ASP A 53 23.98 -12.25 0.99
CA ASP A 53 25.12 -11.34 1.16
C ASP A 53 24.74 -9.87 1.01
N SER A 54 23.51 -9.51 1.35
CA SER A 54 22.97 -8.13 1.25
C SER A 54 23.03 -7.56 -0.17
N ARG A 55 23.18 -8.40 -1.17
CA ARG A 55 23.11 -7.95 -2.56
C ARG A 55 21.70 -7.58 -2.94
N VAL A 56 21.59 -6.49 -3.68
CA VAL A 56 20.35 -5.98 -4.19
C VAL A 56 20.37 -6.07 -5.70
N TYR A 57 19.31 -6.63 -6.26
CA TYR A 57 19.10 -6.67 -7.69
C TYR A 57 17.88 -5.82 -8.06
N ASN A 58 18.09 -4.87 -8.94
CA ASN A 58 17.01 -4.25 -9.66
C ASN A 58 16.79 -5.02 -10.96
N THR A 59 15.61 -5.57 -11.15
CA THR A 59 15.33 -6.33 -12.35
C THR A 59 15.06 -5.39 -13.53
N ASP A 60 15.88 -5.46 -14.57
CA ASP A 60 15.66 -4.65 -15.79
C ASP A 60 14.51 -5.14 -16.64
N ILE A 61 14.19 -6.43 -16.56
CA ILE A 61 13.16 -7.10 -17.37
C ILE A 61 11.81 -7.20 -16.68
N ASN A 62 11.77 -7.28 -15.35
CA ASN A 62 10.53 -7.36 -14.58
C ASN A 62 10.29 -6.01 -13.92
N ARG A 63 9.19 -5.37 -14.27
CA ARG A 63 8.81 -4.06 -13.74
C ARG A 63 7.35 -4.03 -13.36
N PHE A 64 7.02 -3.19 -12.40
CA PHE A 64 5.65 -2.77 -12.20
C PHE A 64 5.18 -1.90 -13.36
N SER A 65 3.91 -2.02 -13.76
CA SER A 65 3.30 -1.21 -14.82
C SER A 65 3.17 0.26 -14.43
N SER A 66 3.20 0.56 -13.14
CA SER A 66 3.24 1.91 -12.56
C SER A 66 4.09 1.90 -11.30
N ASN A 67 4.40 3.08 -10.76
CA ASN A 67 5.05 3.20 -9.45
C ASN A 67 4.18 2.55 -8.35
N PRO A 68 4.75 1.76 -7.43
CA PRO A 68 4.00 1.13 -6.34
C PRO A 68 3.13 2.10 -5.52
N GLY A 69 3.56 3.35 -5.34
CA GLY A 69 2.77 4.39 -4.67
C GLY A 69 1.43 4.66 -5.34
N ASN A 70 1.34 4.57 -6.65
CA ASN A 70 0.08 4.74 -7.37
C ASN A 70 -0.89 3.60 -7.05
N PHE A 71 -0.44 2.35 -7.10
CA PHE A 71 -1.25 1.18 -6.75
C PHE A 71 -1.72 1.24 -5.29
N ILE A 72 -0.81 1.58 -4.37
CA ILE A 72 -1.12 1.70 -2.95
C ILE A 72 -2.15 2.82 -2.72
N GLY A 73 -1.96 3.97 -3.36
CA GLY A 73 -2.88 5.10 -3.24
C GLY A 73 -4.27 4.81 -3.79
N ASP A 74 -4.34 4.16 -4.95
CA ASP A 74 -5.62 3.80 -5.60
C ASP A 74 -6.35 2.73 -4.78
N GLY A 75 -5.66 1.65 -4.39
CA GLY A 75 -6.24 0.59 -3.57
C GLY A 75 -6.70 1.08 -2.21
N LEU A 76 -5.90 1.91 -1.55
CA LEU A 76 -6.25 2.50 -0.26
C LEU A 76 -7.47 3.40 -0.35
N ARG A 77 -7.59 4.21 -1.42
CA ARG A 77 -8.75 5.06 -1.64
C ARG A 77 -10.02 4.24 -1.82
N GLU A 78 -9.97 3.20 -2.63
CA GLU A 78 -11.09 2.30 -2.87
C GLU A 78 -11.54 1.62 -1.57
N VAL A 79 -10.61 1.07 -0.81
CA VAL A 79 -10.92 0.39 0.45
C VAL A 79 -11.51 1.34 1.48
N ILE A 80 -10.92 2.52 1.67
CA ILE A 80 -11.41 3.49 2.65
C ILE A 80 -12.77 4.06 2.22
N GLN A 81 -13.01 4.25 0.93
CA GLN A 81 -14.31 4.69 0.43
C GLN A 81 -15.42 3.67 0.72
N ASN A 82 -15.12 2.38 0.58
CA ASN A 82 -16.10 1.31 0.78
C ASN A 82 -16.26 0.91 2.25
N CYS A 83 -15.19 0.93 3.03
CA CYS A 83 -15.09 0.30 4.35
C CYS A 83 -14.67 1.27 5.47
N GLY A 84 -14.14 2.43 5.13
CA GLY A 84 -13.64 3.41 6.11
C GLY A 84 -14.73 4.25 6.77
N PRO A 85 -14.37 4.99 7.81
CA PRO A 85 -15.35 5.75 8.62
C PRO A 85 -15.76 7.09 8.02
N TRP A 86 -15.38 7.44 6.81
CA TRP A 86 -15.68 8.73 6.20
C TRP A 86 -16.82 8.67 5.20
N ASN A 87 -17.64 9.72 5.18
CA ASN A 87 -18.70 9.87 4.18
C ASN A 87 -18.17 10.20 2.79
N VAL A 88 -17.06 10.97 2.75
CA VAL A 88 -16.45 11.43 1.50
C VAL A 88 -14.96 11.20 1.54
N VAL A 89 -14.45 10.52 0.51
CA VAL A 89 -13.02 10.29 0.31
C VAL A 89 -12.57 11.10 -0.90
N LEU A 90 -11.68 12.06 -0.67
CA LEU A 90 -11.16 12.97 -1.69
C LEU A 90 -9.84 12.44 -2.25
N SER A 91 -9.66 12.64 -3.56
CA SER A 91 -8.39 12.36 -4.23
C SER A 91 -7.31 13.38 -3.84
N PRO A 92 -6.02 13.07 -4.05
CA PRO A 92 -4.92 13.99 -3.73
C PRO A 92 -5.08 15.37 -4.39
N ASN A 93 -5.60 15.40 -5.62
CA ASN A 93 -5.73 16.61 -6.44
C ASN A 93 -7.06 17.36 -6.25
N SER A 94 -7.90 16.93 -5.29
CA SER A 94 -9.17 17.62 -5.02
C SER A 94 -8.92 19.05 -4.53
N ILE A 95 -9.65 20.03 -5.07
CA ILE A 95 -9.61 21.41 -4.62
C ILE A 95 -10.39 21.64 -3.32
N SER A 96 -11.28 20.72 -2.95
CA SER A 96 -12.08 20.82 -1.72
C SER A 96 -11.21 20.69 -0.48
N THR A 97 -11.49 21.46 0.57
CA THR A 97 -10.80 21.34 1.85
C THR A 97 -11.38 20.15 2.63
N PRO A 98 -10.59 19.09 2.92
CA PRO A 98 -11.07 17.97 3.71
C PRO A 98 -11.09 18.29 5.20
N ALA A 99 -11.94 17.61 5.97
CA ALA A 99 -11.89 17.68 7.43
C ALA A 99 -10.66 16.94 8.00
N TYR A 100 -10.22 15.88 7.32
CA TYR A 100 -9.06 15.07 7.70
C TYR A 100 -8.14 14.85 6.51
N GLN A 101 -6.85 14.66 6.79
CA GLN A 101 -5.85 14.25 5.80
C GLN A 101 -5.20 12.95 6.27
N LEU A 102 -5.16 11.96 5.38
CA LEU A 102 -4.48 10.70 5.57
C LEU A 102 -3.21 10.69 4.72
N THR A 103 -2.08 10.42 5.36
CA THR A 103 -0.77 10.30 4.72
C THR A 103 -0.22 8.90 4.93
N VAL A 104 0.49 8.40 3.93
CA VAL A 104 1.15 7.10 3.95
C VAL A 104 2.61 7.28 3.57
N PHE A 105 3.49 6.68 4.35
CA PHE A 105 4.91 6.53 4.04
C PHE A 105 5.27 5.05 4.00
N VAL A 106 5.67 4.56 2.84
CA VAL A 106 6.09 3.17 2.63
C VAL A 106 7.60 3.08 2.86
N SER A 107 7.99 2.51 3.99
CA SER A 107 9.39 2.39 4.40
C SER A 107 10.08 1.15 3.85
N LYS A 108 9.31 0.08 3.55
CA LYS A 108 9.82 -1.16 2.94
C LYS A 108 8.86 -1.66 1.88
N PHE A 109 9.41 -1.98 0.71
CA PHE A 109 8.67 -2.57 -0.40
C PHE A 109 9.64 -3.37 -1.28
N PHE A 110 9.92 -4.62 -0.89
CA PHE A 110 10.92 -5.41 -1.58
C PHE A 110 10.61 -6.92 -1.55
N ILE A 111 11.25 -7.65 -2.45
CA ILE A 111 11.24 -9.10 -2.49
C ILE A 111 12.44 -9.62 -1.70
N ASN A 112 12.19 -10.42 -0.68
CA ASN A 112 13.23 -11.13 0.04
C ASN A 112 13.49 -12.48 -0.65
N ALA A 113 14.63 -12.59 -1.32
CA ALA A 113 15.09 -13.80 -1.99
C ALA A 113 16.25 -14.48 -1.24
N VAL A 114 16.53 -14.06 0.00
CA VAL A 114 17.52 -14.71 0.86
C VAL A 114 17.12 -16.15 1.19
N GLN A 115 15.84 -16.36 1.34
CA GLN A 115 15.23 -17.67 1.60
C GLN A 115 14.30 -18.08 0.44
N LYS A 116 13.95 -19.35 0.40
CA LYS A 116 12.96 -19.90 -0.54
C LYS A 116 11.79 -20.49 0.23
N PRO A 117 10.56 -20.30 -0.25
CA PRO A 117 10.17 -19.47 -1.39
C PRO A 117 10.45 -17.97 -1.14
N PHE A 118 10.49 -17.17 -2.22
CA PHE A 118 10.59 -15.71 -2.12
C PHE A 118 9.49 -15.15 -1.24
N ALA A 119 9.77 -14.07 -0.54
CA ALA A 119 8.77 -13.38 0.26
C ALA A 119 8.65 -11.91 -0.14
N ALA A 120 7.43 -11.43 -0.27
CA ALA A 120 7.16 -10.00 -0.31
C ALA A 120 7.25 -9.41 1.09
N VAL A 121 7.84 -8.23 1.21
CA VAL A 121 7.96 -7.49 2.46
C VAL A 121 7.42 -6.08 2.24
N VAL A 122 6.44 -5.70 3.04
CA VAL A 122 5.81 -4.37 3.00
C VAL A 122 5.75 -3.81 4.40
N GLU A 123 6.23 -2.57 4.56
CA GLU A 123 6.07 -1.79 5.78
C GLU A 123 5.60 -0.39 5.42
N MET A 124 4.54 0.07 6.05
CA MET A 124 4.03 1.41 5.85
C MET A 124 3.57 2.05 7.15
N GLU A 125 3.83 3.34 7.26
CA GLU A 125 3.38 4.21 8.33
C GLU A 125 2.20 5.03 7.83
N VAL A 126 1.11 5.04 8.60
CA VAL A 126 -0.11 5.76 8.27
C VAL A 126 -0.42 6.76 9.36
N SER A 127 -0.68 8.01 8.97
CA SER A 127 -1.07 9.08 9.87
C SER A 127 -2.34 9.75 9.38
N VAL A 128 -3.21 10.15 10.32
CA VAL A 128 -4.38 10.98 10.06
C VAL A 128 -4.33 12.22 10.93
N ILE A 129 -4.46 13.39 10.31
CA ILE A 129 -4.53 14.68 11.00
C ILE A 129 -5.88 15.36 10.73
N ALA A 130 -6.38 16.10 11.71
CA ALA A 130 -7.50 17.01 11.52
C ALA A 130 -7.00 18.27 10.80
N SER A 131 -7.61 18.61 9.65
CA SER A 131 -7.10 19.68 8.77
C SER A 131 -7.07 21.06 9.41
N VAL A 132 -8.07 21.38 10.23
CA VAL A 132 -8.19 22.71 10.84
C VAL A 132 -7.23 22.92 12.01
N SER A 133 -7.11 21.90 12.89
CA SER A 133 -6.31 22.03 14.11
C SER A 133 -4.87 21.51 13.95
N GLY A 134 -4.57 20.78 12.88
CA GLY A 134 -3.30 20.06 12.73
C GLY A 134 -3.10 18.91 13.73
N LYS A 135 -4.13 18.60 14.53
CA LYS A 135 -4.04 17.56 15.56
C LYS A 135 -3.88 16.19 14.93
N LEU A 136 -2.88 15.43 15.40
CA LEU A 136 -2.72 14.02 15.05
C LEU A 136 -3.85 13.20 15.70
N ILE A 137 -4.63 12.54 14.87
CA ILE A 137 -5.80 11.75 15.26
C ILE A 137 -5.46 10.27 15.31
N PHE A 138 -4.60 9.83 14.40
CA PHE A 138 -4.21 8.44 14.24
C PHE A 138 -2.78 8.36 13.71
N HIS A 139 -2.02 7.39 14.24
CA HIS A 139 -0.68 7.06 13.75
C HIS A 139 -0.39 5.60 14.06
N GLN A 140 -0.03 4.84 13.03
CA GLN A 140 0.29 3.42 13.16
C GLN A 140 1.22 2.97 12.06
N THR A 141 2.13 2.06 12.40
CA THR A 141 2.99 1.35 11.44
C THR A 141 2.45 -0.06 11.23
N TYR A 142 2.36 -0.47 9.96
CA TYR A 142 1.94 -1.80 9.53
C TYR A 142 3.09 -2.50 8.84
N PHE A 143 3.34 -3.73 9.26
CA PHE A 143 4.35 -4.61 8.67
C PHE A 143 3.71 -5.91 8.26
N GLN A 144 3.96 -6.33 7.02
CA GLN A 144 3.53 -7.62 6.51
C GLN A 144 4.64 -8.28 5.71
N THR A 145 4.72 -9.59 5.83
CA THR A 145 5.52 -10.43 4.97
C THR A 145 4.69 -11.62 4.51
N GLN A 146 4.82 -11.97 3.25
CA GLN A 146 4.07 -13.06 2.63
C GLN A 146 4.98 -13.88 1.72
N ASN A 147 5.03 -15.19 1.95
CA ASN A 147 5.74 -16.09 1.06
C ASN A 147 5.03 -16.18 -0.30
N ALA A 148 5.79 -16.16 -1.36
CA ALA A 148 5.28 -16.41 -2.71
C ALA A 148 4.84 -17.87 -2.85
N ALA A 149 3.72 -18.10 -3.52
CA ALA A 149 3.25 -19.46 -3.81
C ALA A 149 4.16 -20.17 -4.81
N THR A 150 4.82 -19.42 -5.69
CA THR A 150 5.79 -19.91 -6.66
C THR A 150 7.06 -19.07 -6.59
N ASP A 151 8.22 -19.72 -6.76
CA ASP A 151 9.53 -19.08 -6.63
C ASP A 151 9.92 -18.31 -7.91
N ASN A 152 9.08 -17.38 -8.29
CA ASN A 152 9.24 -16.49 -9.46
C ASN A 152 8.62 -15.11 -9.21
N MET A 153 8.81 -14.21 -10.17
CA MET A 153 8.33 -12.84 -10.06
C MET A 153 6.79 -12.74 -9.97
N ALA A 154 6.06 -13.57 -10.71
CA ALA A 154 4.59 -13.56 -10.64
C ALA A 154 4.09 -13.96 -9.23
N GLY A 155 4.71 -14.99 -8.64
CA GLY A 155 4.42 -15.38 -7.26
C GLY A 155 4.75 -14.29 -6.25
N ALA A 156 5.86 -13.58 -6.43
CA ALA A 156 6.25 -12.46 -5.58
C ALA A 156 5.27 -11.27 -5.69
N VAL A 157 4.81 -10.95 -6.91
CA VAL A 157 3.80 -9.90 -7.12
C VAL A 157 2.48 -10.25 -6.44
N ASN A 158 2.01 -11.48 -6.57
CA ASN A 158 0.82 -11.95 -5.86
C ASN A 158 1.00 -11.89 -4.32
N ALA A 159 2.20 -12.16 -3.83
CA ALA A 159 2.50 -12.01 -2.40
C ALA A 159 2.44 -10.55 -1.93
N PHE A 160 2.84 -9.57 -2.77
CA PHE A 160 2.62 -8.14 -2.47
C PHE A 160 1.14 -7.79 -2.38
N ASP A 161 0.30 -8.31 -3.29
CA ASP A 161 -1.15 -8.08 -3.24
C ASP A 161 -1.73 -8.57 -1.90
N ILE A 162 -1.36 -9.76 -1.46
CA ILE A 162 -1.78 -10.31 -0.17
C ILE A 162 -1.30 -9.45 1.01
N CYS A 163 -0.04 -8.97 0.98
CA CYS A 163 0.46 -8.05 2.01
C CYS A 163 -0.37 -6.77 2.08
N LEU A 164 -0.65 -6.15 0.93
CA LEU A 164 -1.41 -4.91 0.85
C LEU A 164 -2.87 -5.10 1.30
N GLU A 165 -3.52 -6.19 0.89
CA GLU A 165 -4.88 -6.53 1.33
C GLU A 165 -4.96 -6.67 2.86
N ASN A 166 -4.03 -7.40 3.46
CA ASN A 166 -3.96 -7.59 4.91
C ASN A 166 -3.73 -6.26 5.65
N ILE A 167 -2.83 -5.41 5.14
CA ILE A 167 -2.57 -4.09 5.73
C ILE A 167 -3.82 -3.21 5.61
N PHE A 168 -4.45 -3.13 4.45
CA PHE A 168 -5.62 -2.29 4.22
C PHE A 168 -6.81 -2.71 5.08
N LEU A 169 -7.03 -4.01 5.24
CA LEU A 169 -8.08 -4.53 6.11
C LEU A 169 -7.82 -4.16 7.57
N THR A 170 -6.61 -4.37 8.06
CA THR A 170 -6.23 -4.04 9.44
C THR A 170 -6.33 -2.53 9.69
N LEU A 171 -5.79 -1.73 8.79
CA LEU A 171 -5.85 -0.26 8.85
C LEU A 171 -7.30 0.22 8.91
N THR A 172 -8.17 -0.29 8.03
CA THR A 172 -9.58 0.13 7.98
C THR A 172 -10.31 -0.20 9.27
N ASN A 173 -10.06 -1.38 9.85
CA ASN A 173 -10.60 -1.76 11.14
C ASN A 173 -10.12 -0.84 12.27
N ASP A 174 -8.84 -0.46 12.27
CA ASP A 174 -8.28 0.44 13.27
C ASP A 174 -8.82 1.86 13.13
N LEU A 175 -8.98 2.36 11.91
CA LEU A 175 -9.61 3.66 11.63
C LEU A 175 -11.07 3.68 12.08
N ASN A 176 -11.83 2.60 11.86
CA ASN A 176 -13.21 2.48 12.32
C ASN A 176 -13.31 2.46 13.86
N LYS A 177 -12.39 1.78 14.54
CA LYS A 177 -12.29 1.81 16.01
C LYS A 177 -11.95 3.20 16.53
N GLN A 178 -11.01 3.89 15.88
CA GLN A 178 -10.62 5.26 16.24
C GLN A 178 -11.77 6.24 16.07
N ALA A 179 -12.50 6.17 14.96
CA ALA A 179 -13.67 7.00 14.71
C ALA A 179 -14.78 6.81 15.75
N SER A 180 -14.93 5.62 16.31
CA SER A 180 -15.91 5.33 17.36
C SER A 180 -15.56 5.95 18.71
N ARG A 181 -14.31 6.40 18.91
CA ARG A 181 -13.82 7.05 20.13
C ARG A 181 -13.82 8.58 20.05
N MET A 182 -14.05 9.12 18.87
CA MET A 182 -14.13 10.56 18.57
C MET A 182 -15.57 11.04 18.66
#